data_a642446aa6f2eccacbc856a65c08154d
#
_entry.id   a642446aa6f2eccacbc856a65c08154d
#
_cell.length_a   1.000
_cell.length_b   1.000
_cell.length_c   1.000
_cell.angle_alpha   90.00
_cell.angle_beta   90.00
_cell.angle_gamma   90.00
#
_symmetry.space_group_name_H-M   'P 1'
#
loop_
_entity.id
_entity.type
_entity.pdbx_description
1 polymer ?
#
loop_
_entity_poly.entity_id
_entity_poly.type
_entity_poly.pdbx_seq_one_letter_code
_entity_poly.pdbx_strand_id
1 'polypeptide(L)'
;MRLRHAIGGSQPTHCCGDTTVTSDPTTSEPARKPADSDAAQILRAVLATHDLDVEETEPGHFVVVLPGERKQRTTCSIVVGEHALTVQAFVARHVDENTEAVFRWLLERNLRMYGVAFAIDRLGDIYLSGRLPLSSVSADEIDRILGSVLEYADGSFNTILELGFATSIKREWEWRVSRGESTDNLEAFRHLAEPDH
;
A
#
# COMPACT_ATOMS: atom_id res chain seq x y z
N MET A 1 28.29 -34.94 -23.83
CA MET A 1 28.41 -36.40 -23.56
C MET A 1 26.98 -36.95 -23.51
N ARG A 2 26.62 -37.71 -24.54
CA ARG A 2 25.30 -38.33 -24.73
C ARG A 2 25.23 -39.59 -23.89
N LEU A 3 24.07 -39.93 -23.32
CA LEU A 3 23.62 -41.33 -23.24
C LEU A 3 22.10 -41.41 -23.27
N ARG A 4 21.60 -42.02 -24.34
CA ARG A 4 20.26 -42.61 -24.50
C ARG A 4 20.32 -44.05 -23.97
N HIS A 5 19.14 -44.58 -23.50
CA HIS A 5 18.59 -45.94 -23.68
C HIS A 5 17.26 -45.97 -22.92
N ALA A 6 16.10 -46.07 -23.44
CA ALA A 6 15.42 -47.01 -24.34
C ALA A 6 15.03 -48.37 -23.70
N ILE A 7 13.77 -48.76 -23.98
CA ILE A 7 13.13 -50.08 -23.92
C ILE A 7 12.41 -50.35 -22.57
N GLY A 8 11.14 -50.76 -22.48
CA GLY A 8 10.18 -51.33 -23.40
C GLY A 8 8.96 -51.80 -22.63
N GLY A 9 7.82 -51.68 -23.18
CA GLY A 9 6.64 -52.38 -23.41
C GLY A 9 6.10 -53.38 -22.37
N SER A 10 4.83 -53.20 -22.02
CA SER A 10 3.80 -54.27 -22.07
C SER A 10 2.48 -53.70 -21.61
N GLN A 11 1.48 -53.69 -22.46
CA GLN A 11 0.07 -53.66 -22.06
C GLN A 11 -0.40 -55.06 -21.63
N PRO A 12 -1.42 -55.15 -20.78
CA PRO A 12 -2.55 -55.96 -21.18
C PRO A 12 -3.92 -55.29 -20.90
N THR A 13 -4.75 -55.29 -21.90
CA THR A 13 -6.17 -55.70 -22.04
C THR A 13 -7.15 -55.49 -20.89
N HIS A 14 -8.22 -54.73 -21.26
CA HIS A 14 -9.66 -54.84 -20.97
C HIS A 14 -10.17 -55.40 -19.62
N CYS A 15 -10.91 -54.56 -18.93
CA CYS A 15 -12.22 -54.97 -18.43
C CYS A 15 -13.17 -53.75 -18.40
N CYS A 16 -14.26 -53.88 -19.14
CA CYS A 16 -15.42 -52.98 -19.09
C CYS A 16 -16.07 -52.99 -17.69
N GLY A 17 -16.28 -51.80 -17.15
CA GLY A 17 -17.15 -51.55 -16.04
C GLY A 17 -17.85 -50.21 -16.29
N ASP A 18 -19.05 -50.30 -16.89
CA ASP A 18 -19.97 -49.20 -17.04
C ASP A 18 -20.40 -48.72 -15.65
N THR A 19 -19.79 -47.62 -15.19
CA THR A 19 -20.32 -46.87 -14.05
C THR A 19 -20.76 -45.52 -14.59
N THR A 20 -22.07 -45.42 -14.86
CA THR A 20 -22.75 -44.16 -15.11
C THR A 20 -22.56 -43.25 -13.90
N VAL A 21 -21.54 -42.40 -14.00
CA VAL A 21 -21.39 -41.26 -13.09
C VAL A 21 -22.42 -40.22 -13.53
N THR A 22 -23.48 -40.14 -12.77
CA THR A 22 -24.47 -39.06 -12.84
C THR A 22 -23.70 -37.79 -12.40
N SER A 23 -23.27 -37.00 -13.36
CA SER A 23 -22.77 -35.65 -13.12
C SER A 23 -23.93 -34.78 -12.66
N ASP A 24 -24.00 -34.53 -11.35
CA ASP A 24 -24.78 -33.44 -10.81
C ASP A 24 -24.31 -32.14 -11.47
N PRO A 25 -25.21 -31.33 -12.03
CA PRO A 25 -24.85 -29.99 -12.47
C PRO A 25 -24.54 -29.17 -11.21
N THR A 26 -23.26 -29.08 -10.87
CA THR A 26 -22.78 -28.06 -9.93
C THR A 26 -23.22 -26.72 -10.47
N THR A 27 -24.25 -26.16 -9.89
CA THR A 27 -24.74 -24.80 -10.12
C THR A 27 -23.55 -23.90 -9.74
N SER A 28 -22.76 -23.49 -10.71
CA SER A 28 -21.75 -22.48 -10.53
C SER A 28 -22.47 -21.17 -10.18
N GLU A 29 -22.48 -20.84 -8.91
CA GLU A 29 -22.93 -19.53 -8.43
C GLU A 29 -22.21 -18.46 -9.24
N PRO A 30 -22.91 -17.49 -9.84
CA PRO A 30 -22.25 -16.46 -10.63
C PRO A 30 -21.25 -15.73 -9.73
N ALA A 31 -20.00 -15.62 -10.19
CA ALA A 31 -18.94 -14.96 -9.46
C ALA A 31 -19.42 -13.57 -9.01
N ARG A 32 -19.55 -13.39 -7.69
CA ARG A 32 -20.03 -12.16 -7.06
C ARG A 32 -19.09 -11.03 -7.46
N LYS A 33 -19.63 -9.91 -7.95
CA LYS A 33 -18.79 -8.75 -8.31
C LYS A 33 -18.01 -8.30 -7.08
N PRO A 34 -16.73 -7.90 -7.20
CA PRO A 34 -15.90 -7.45 -6.06
C PRO A 34 -16.58 -6.39 -5.18
N ALA A 35 -17.32 -5.48 -5.81
CA ALA A 35 -18.09 -4.42 -5.13
C ALA A 35 -19.21 -4.93 -4.21
N ASP A 36 -19.75 -6.12 -4.47
CA ASP A 36 -20.83 -6.74 -3.68
C ASP A 36 -20.30 -7.83 -2.74
N SER A 37 -18.98 -7.95 -2.62
CA SER A 37 -18.33 -8.90 -1.73
C SER A 37 -18.54 -8.54 -0.26
N ASP A 38 -18.46 -9.52 0.63
CA ASP A 38 -18.54 -9.32 2.07
C ASP A 38 -17.44 -8.36 2.54
N ALA A 39 -16.25 -8.44 1.93
CA ALA A 39 -15.13 -7.53 2.19
C ALA A 39 -15.47 -6.07 1.88
N ALA A 40 -16.16 -5.79 0.77
CA ALA A 40 -16.60 -4.42 0.44
C ALA A 40 -17.66 -3.91 1.42
N GLN A 41 -18.55 -4.79 1.89
CA GLN A 41 -19.57 -4.42 2.89
C GLN A 41 -18.92 -4.12 4.25
N ILE A 42 -17.96 -4.96 4.69
CA ILE A 42 -17.19 -4.72 5.92
C ILE A 42 -16.44 -3.39 5.82
N LEU A 43 -15.75 -3.15 4.70
CA LEU A 43 -14.99 -1.91 4.50
C LEU A 43 -15.90 -0.67 4.57
N ARG A 44 -17.07 -0.66 3.89
CA ARG A 44 -18.04 0.44 3.98
C ARG A 44 -18.51 0.66 5.41
N ALA A 45 -18.85 -0.44 6.12
CA ALA A 45 -19.33 -0.35 7.49
C ALA A 45 -18.27 0.27 8.42
N VAL A 46 -17.02 -0.17 8.31
CA VAL A 46 -15.91 0.37 9.11
C VAL A 46 -15.66 1.84 8.78
N LEU A 47 -15.52 2.19 7.50
CA LEU A 47 -15.27 3.57 7.08
C LEU A 47 -16.39 4.53 7.53
N ALA A 48 -17.64 4.07 7.59
CA ALA A 48 -18.76 4.85 8.07
C ALA A 48 -18.73 5.10 9.60
N THR A 49 -17.96 4.34 10.37
CA THR A 49 -17.82 4.56 11.83
C THR A 49 -16.75 5.59 12.18
N HIS A 50 -15.85 5.90 11.25
CA HIS A 50 -14.79 6.88 11.44
C HIS A 50 -15.22 8.26 10.94
N ASP A 51 -14.79 9.30 11.63
CA ASP A 51 -14.93 10.70 11.19
C ASP A 51 -13.80 11.05 10.20
N LEU A 52 -13.85 10.40 9.04
CA LEU A 52 -12.87 10.55 7.96
C LEU A 52 -13.55 11.06 6.69
N ASP A 53 -12.79 11.78 5.88
CA ASP A 53 -13.20 12.15 4.53
C ASP A 53 -13.06 10.92 3.62
N VAL A 54 -14.18 10.33 3.22
CA VAL A 54 -14.26 9.09 2.47
C VAL A 54 -15.09 9.27 1.22
N GLU A 55 -14.55 8.88 0.08
CA GLU A 55 -15.25 8.85 -1.21
C GLU A 55 -15.17 7.45 -1.83
N GLU A 56 -16.30 6.87 -2.22
CA GLU A 56 -16.35 5.68 -3.08
C GLU A 56 -16.41 6.15 -4.55
N THR A 57 -15.25 6.24 -5.21
CA THR A 57 -15.13 6.77 -6.58
C THR A 57 -15.69 5.83 -7.63
N GLU A 58 -15.55 4.52 -7.40
CA GLU A 58 -16.11 3.44 -8.20
C GLU A 58 -16.54 2.31 -7.27
N PRO A 59 -17.47 1.43 -7.67
CA PRO A 59 -17.91 0.32 -6.83
C PRO A 59 -16.74 -0.54 -6.32
N GLY A 60 -16.48 -0.50 -5.00
CA GLY A 60 -15.38 -1.19 -4.35
C GLY A 60 -14.03 -0.46 -4.38
N HIS A 61 -13.99 0.77 -4.87
CA HIS A 61 -12.81 1.63 -4.84
C HIS A 61 -13.07 2.84 -3.93
N PHE A 62 -12.36 2.92 -2.83
CA PHE A 62 -12.49 3.95 -1.81
C PHE A 62 -11.23 4.82 -1.76
N VAL A 63 -11.44 6.11 -1.65
CA VAL A 63 -10.40 7.09 -1.33
C VAL A 63 -10.68 7.63 0.05
N VAL A 64 -9.71 7.49 0.95
CA VAL A 64 -9.81 7.90 2.35
C VAL A 64 -8.71 8.91 2.64
N VAL A 65 -9.06 10.02 3.28
CA VAL A 65 -8.09 11.01 3.72
C VAL A 65 -7.85 10.85 5.22
N LEU A 66 -6.65 10.43 5.58
CA LEU A 66 -6.22 10.25 6.96
C LEU A 66 -5.54 11.53 7.45
N PRO A 67 -6.01 12.16 8.56
CA PRO A 67 -5.37 13.34 9.14
C PRO A 67 -4.10 12.92 9.90
N GLY A 68 -3.02 13.68 9.75
CA GLY A 68 -1.76 13.47 10.46
C GLY A 68 -1.23 14.78 11.06
N GLU A 69 -0.19 14.69 11.88
CA GLU A 69 0.45 15.82 12.55
C GLU A 69 1.58 16.44 11.71
N ARG A 70 2.47 15.61 11.18
CA ARG A 70 3.63 16.02 10.36
C ARG A 70 3.25 16.13 8.89
N LYS A 71 2.62 15.11 8.38
CA LYS A 71 1.98 15.09 7.06
C LYS A 71 0.47 15.32 7.25
N GLN A 72 0.04 16.55 7.20
CA GLN A 72 -1.31 16.97 7.54
C GLN A 72 -2.43 16.10 6.95
N ARG A 73 -2.22 15.55 5.75
CA ARG A 73 -3.21 14.72 5.03
C ARG A 73 -2.50 13.59 4.28
N THR A 74 -2.94 12.37 4.51
CA THR A 74 -2.48 11.20 3.75
C THR A 74 -3.66 10.62 2.98
N THR A 75 -3.61 10.73 1.65
CA THR A 75 -4.62 10.12 0.78
C THR A 75 -4.30 8.65 0.62
N CYS A 76 -5.27 7.81 0.96
CA CYS A 76 -5.19 6.35 0.90
C CYS A 76 -6.25 5.81 -0.06
N SER A 77 -5.86 5.09 -1.08
CA SER A 77 -6.73 4.35 -1.99
C SER A 77 -6.86 2.92 -1.51
N ILE A 78 -8.09 2.42 -1.39
CA ILE A 78 -8.42 1.05 -1.00
C ILE A 78 -9.29 0.44 -2.08
N VAL A 79 -8.80 -0.62 -2.70
CA VAL A 79 -9.50 -1.29 -3.81
C VAL A 79 -9.81 -2.72 -3.43
N VAL A 80 -11.09 -3.08 -3.47
CA VAL A 80 -11.55 -4.46 -3.32
C VAL A 80 -11.50 -5.12 -4.68
N GLY A 81 -10.47 -5.93 -4.91
CA GLY A 81 -10.28 -6.70 -6.13
C GLY A 81 -10.98 -8.06 -6.08
N GLU A 82 -10.72 -8.89 -7.07
CA GLU A 82 -11.31 -10.23 -7.17
C GLU A 82 -10.76 -11.19 -6.09
N HIS A 83 -9.48 -11.07 -5.74
CA HIS A 83 -8.81 -12.00 -4.83
C HIS A 83 -8.22 -11.32 -3.58
N ALA A 84 -8.06 -10.02 -3.61
CA ALA A 84 -7.41 -9.27 -2.54
C ALA A 84 -7.96 -7.84 -2.43
N LEU A 85 -7.95 -7.32 -1.22
CA LEU A 85 -8.06 -5.91 -0.93
C LEU A 85 -6.66 -5.31 -1.06
N THR A 86 -6.52 -4.27 -1.88
CA THR A 86 -5.26 -3.54 -2.08
C THR A 86 -5.36 -2.18 -1.42
N VAL A 87 -4.34 -1.83 -0.66
CA VAL A 87 -4.20 -0.53 0.01
C VAL A 87 -3.00 0.18 -0.58
N GLN A 88 -3.15 1.45 -0.94
CA GLN A 88 -2.07 2.28 -1.44
C GLN A 88 -2.21 3.71 -0.93
N ALA A 89 -1.18 4.25 -0.30
CA ALA A 89 -1.18 5.61 0.20
C ALA A 89 0.05 6.38 -0.29
N PHE A 90 -0.17 7.59 -0.80
CA PHE A 90 0.92 8.46 -1.24
C PHE A 90 1.63 9.07 -0.03
N VAL A 91 2.95 8.93 0.04
CA VAL A 91 3.78 9.47 1.12
C VAL A 91 4.53 10.73 0.70
N ALA A 92 5.35 10.64 -0.33
CA ALA A 92 6.14 11.75 -0.81
C ALA A 92 6.44 11.59 -2.31
N ARG A 93 6.66 12.71 -2.99
CA ARG A 93 7.16 12.68 -4.36
C ARG A 93 8.59 12.15 -4.42
N HIS A 94 9.06 11.86 -5.59
CA HIS A 94 10.46 11.59 -5.92
C HIS A 94 11.40 12.58 -5.20
N VAL A 95 12.42 12.04 -4.51
CA VAL A 95 13.38 12.83 -3.75
C VAL A 95 14.37 13.55 -4.66
N ASP A 96 14.78 14.75 -4.29
CA ASP A 96 15.69 15.58 -5.10
C ASP A 96 17.15 15.15 -4.94
N GLU A 97 17.51 14.56 -3.77
CA GLU A 97 18.87 14.19 -3.42
C GLU A 97 18.92 12.93 -2.54
N ASN A 98 20.10 12.34 -2.36
CA ASN A 98 20.36 11.19 -1.48
C ASN A 98 19.43 9.98 -1.68
N THR A 99 19.00 9.74 -2.90
CA THR A 99 18.01 8.69 -3.26
C THR A 99 18.39 7.32 -2.66
N GLU A 100 19.67 6.92 -2.72
CA GLU A 100 20.11 5.64 -2.15
C GLU A 100 19.92 5.59 -0.64
N ALA A 101 20.28 6.66 0.08
CA ALA A 101 20.14 6.74 1.53
C ALA A 101 18.66 6.68 1.94
N VAL A 102 17.78 7.40 1.23
CA VAL A 102 16.34 7.37 1.45
C VAL A 102 15.80 5.95 1.24
N PHE A 103 16.10 5.32 0.11
CA PHE A 103 15.58 3.99 -0.20
C PHE A 103 16.11 2.92 0.77
N ARG A 104 17.36 3.00 1.18
CA ARG A 104 17.92 2.14 2.23
C ARG A 104 17.14 2.29 3.53
N TRP A 105 16.91 3.51 3.97
CA TRP A 105 16.17 3.81 5.18
C TRP A 105 14.72 3.27 5.12
N LEU A 106 14.02 3.44 3.98
CA LEU A 106 12.68 2.92 3.78
C LEU A 106 12.64 1.37 3.85
N LEU A 107 13.60 0.70 3.21
CA LEU A 107 13.70 -0.76 3.21
C LEU A 107 14.02 -1.31 4.61
N GLU A 108 14.86 -0.66 5.38
CA GLU A 108 15.14 -1.04 6.78
C GLU A 108 13.90 -0.90 7.67
N ARG A 109 13.06 0.09 7.44
CA ARG A 109 11.80 0.26 8.16
C ARG A 109 10.78 -0.83 7.81
N ASN A 110 10.72 -1.26 6.57
CA ASN A 110 9.82 -2.33 6.13
C ASN A 110 9.94 -3.63 6.96
N LEU A 111 11.12 -3.89 7.55
CA LEU A 111 11.33 -5.07 8.41
C LEU A 111 10.43 -5.12 9.65
N ARG A 112 9.86 -3.99 10.07
CA ARG A 112 9.08 -3.86 11.32
C ARG A 112 7.66 -3.37 11.08
N MET A 113 7.29 -3.16 9.81
CA MET A 113 5.98 -2.61 9.45
C MET A 113 4.93 -3.72 9.38
N TYR A 114 3.71 -3.37 9.70
CA TYR A 114 2.56 -4.26 9.67
C TYR A 114 1.64 -3.93 8.51
N GLY A 115 1.26 -4.93 7.74
CA GLY A 115 0.20 -4.88 6.74
C GLY A 115 0.51 -4.07 5.48
N VAL A 116 1.41 -3.08 5.57
CA VAL A 116 1.87 -2.25 4.46
C VAL A 116 3.38 -2.14 4.47
N ALA A 117 3.96 -1.80 3.33
CA ALA A 117 5.39 -1.56 3.17
C ALA A 117 5.63 -0.34 2.28
N PHE A 118 6.75 0.34 2.44
CA PHE A 118 7.18 1.36 1.51
C PHE A 118 7.49 0.78 0.14
N ALA A 119 7.00 1.44 -0.87
CA ALA A 119 7.20 1.12 -2.28
C ALA A 119 7.49 2.41 -3.06
N ILE A 120 8.07 2.27 -4.23
CA ILE A 120 8.26 3.36 -5.18
C ILE A 120 7.58 3.02 -6.49
N ASP A 121 7.04 4.02 -7.15
CA ASP A 121 6.50 3.88 -8.50
C ASP A 121 7.59 4.08 -9.57
N ARG A 122 7.19 4.12 -10.84
CA ARG A 122 8.12 4.31 -11.97
C ARG A 122 8.73 5.71 -12.03
N LEU A 123 8.10 6.69 -11.38
CA LEU A 123 8.58 8.06 -11.29
C LEU A 123 9.49 8.27 -10.08
N GLY A 124 9.58 7.27 -9.19
CA GLY A 124 10.33 7.33 -7.95
C GLY A 124 9.51 7.92 -6.79
N ASP A 125 8.22 8.16 -6.98
CA ASP A 125 7.35 8.62 -5.91
C ASP A 125 7.16 7.53 -4.87
N ILE A 126 7.13 7.93 -3.59
CA ILE A 126 7.12 7.04 -2.43
C ILE A 126 5.67 6.81 -2.00
N TYR A 127 5.31 5.54 -1.87
CA TYR A 127 4.00 5.05 -1.42
C TYR A 127 4.15 4.09 -0.26
N LEU A 128 3.07 3.93 0.51
CA LEU A 128 2.80 2.72 1.28
C LEU A 128 1.91 1.83 0.44
N SER A 129 2.22 0.55 0.37
CA SER A 129 1.45 -0.43 -0.39
C SER A 129 1.25 -1.70 0.42
N GLY A 130 0.02 -2.23 0.43
CA GLY A 130 -0.34 -3.47 1.10
C GLY A 130 -1.40 -4.24 0.34
N ARG A 131 -1.47 -5.55 0.63
CA ARG A 131 -2.50 -6.45 0.08
C ARG A 131 -2.95 -7.43 1.14
N LEU A 132 -4.27 -7.55 1.29
CA LEU A 132 -4.91 -8.52 2.16
C LEU A 132 -5.74 -9.50 1.34
N PRO A 133 -5.64 -10.83 1.58
CA PRO A 133 -6.61 -11.78 1.07
C PRO A 133 -8.02 -11.38 1.52
N LEU A 134 -9.02 -11.51 0.63
CA LEU A 134 -10.41 -11.14 0.99
C LEU A 134 -10.94 -11.91 2.20
N SER A 135 -10.48 -13.16 2.40
CA SER A 135 -10.84 -13.99 3.56
C SER A 135 -10.31 -13.47 4.90
N SER A 136 -9.32 -12.57 4.87
CA SER A 136 -8.72 -11.97 6.08
C SER A 136 -9.29 -10.59 6.39
N VAL A 137 -10.21 -10.08 5.57
CA VAL A 137 -10.81 -8.77 5.77
C VAL A 137 -11.82 -8.85 6.93
N SER A 138 -11.54 -8.12 7.99
CA SER A 138 -12.42 -7.92 9.14
C SER A 138 -12.39 -6.47 9.57
N ALA A 139 -13.33 -6.05 10.42
CA ALA A 139 -13.34 -4.67 10.94
C ALA A 139 -12.03 -4.34 11.64
N ASP A 140 -11.59 -5.19 12.55
CA ASP A 140 -10.34 -5.01 13.31
C ASP A 140 -9.10 -4.92 12.41
N GLU A 141 -9.09 -5.68 11.31
CA GLU A 141 -7.96 -5.67 10.37
C GLU A 141 -7.94 -4.40 9.53
N ILE A 142 -9.10 -3.92 9.09
CA ILE A 142 -9.20 -2.62 8.40
C ILE A 142 -8.73 -1.49 9.30
N ASP A 143 -9.19 -1.43 10.55
CA ASP A 143 -8.78 -0.41 11.51
C ASP A 143 -7.26 -0.44 11.75
N ARG A 144 -6.70 -1.64 11.89
CA ARG A 144 -5.25 -1.83 12.06
C ARG A 144 -4.46 -1.34 10.85
N ILE A 145 -4.94 -1.63 9.64
CA ILE A 145 -4.28 -1.18 8.40
C ILE A 145 -4.36 0.34 8.26
N LEU A 146 -5.52 0.95 8.50
CA LEU A 146 -5.66 2.42 8.45
C LEU A 146 -4.76 3.10 9.48
N GLY A 147 -4.71 2.57 10.72
CA GLY A 147 -3.79 3.04 11.76
C GLY A 147 -2.33 2.91 11.35
N SER A 148 -1.94 1.77 10.75
CA SER A 148 -0.58 1.54 10.25
C SER A 148 -0.21 2.50 9.11
N VAL A 149 -1.12 2.74 8.17
CA VAL A 149 -0.90 3.71 7.08
C VAL A 149 -0.66 5.10 7.66
N LEU A 150 -1.52 5.53 8.59
CA LEU A 150 -1.37 6.84 9.22
C LEU A 150 -0.06 6.95 9.99
N GLU A 151 0.24 6.00 10.86
CA GLU A 151 1.47 5.99 11.68
C GLU A 151 2.73 6.03 10.81
N TYR A 152 2.79 5.19 9.77
CA TYR A 152 4.00 5.10 8.97
C TYR A 152 4.14 6.25 7.98
N ALA A 153 3.04 6.76 7.39
CA ALA A 153 3.11 7.92 6.51
C ALA A 153 3.52 9.18 7.29
N ASP A 154 2.83 9.46 8.39
CA ASP A 154 3.08 10.64 9.22
C ASP A 154 4.43 10.56 9.93
N GLY A 155 4.70 9.43 10.59
CA GLY A 155 5.93 9.21 11.36
C GLY A 155 7.21 9.20 10.55
N SER A 156 7.13 8.92 9.25
CA SER A 156 8.28 8.88 8.34
C SER A 156 8.48 10.16 7.54
N PHE A 157 7.49 11.04 7.49
CA PHE A 157 7.42 12.17 6.58
C PHE A 157 8.62 13.12 6.74
N ASN A 158 8.88 13.60 7.96
CA ASN A 158 9.98 14.53 8.20
C ASN A 158 11.33 13.91 7.87
N THR A 159 11.58 12.65 8.24
CA THR A 159 12.86 11.99 7.92
C THR A 159 13.07 11.83 6.41
N ILE A 160 12.02 11.52 5.65
CA ILE A 160 12.09 11.48 4.18
C ILE A 160 12.45 12.87 3.62
N LEU A 161 11.83 13.93 4.17
CA LEU A 161 12.12 15.31 3.76
C LEU A 161 13.54 15.72 4.13
N GLU A 162 14.01 15.43 5.33
CA GLU A 162 15.38 15.73 5.78
C GLU A 162 16.44 15.03 4.92
N LEU A 163 16.23 13.76 4.59
CA LEU A 163 17.19 13.00 3.79
C LEU A 163 17.14 13.40 2.31
N GLY A 164 15.95 13.58 1.76
CA GLY A 164 15.74 13.68 0.31
C GLY A 164 15.59 15.10 -0.23
N PHE A 165 15.46 16.14 0.64
CA PHE A 165 15.15 17.51 0.23
C PHE A 165 15.88 18.56 1.06
N ALA A 166 16.95 18.22 1.80
CA ALA A 166 17.64 19.13 2.69
C ALA A 166 18.09 20.42 1.98
N THR A 167 18.66 20.30 0.79
CA THR A 167 19.11 21.46 -0.02
C THR A 167 17.91 22.33 -0.45
N SER A 168 16.80 21.73 -0.83
CA SER A 168 15.59 22.45 -1.22
C SER A 168 14.95 23.17 -0.03
N ILE A 169 14.94 22.54 1.16
CA ILE A 169 14.42 23.12 2.41
C ILE A 169 15.26 24.31 2.82
N LYS A 170 16.61 24.22 2.80
CA LYS A 170 17.51 25.35 3.10
C LYS A 170 17.24 26.54 2.20
N ARG A 171 17.18 26.30 0.89
CA ARG A 171 16.92 27.36 -0.09
C ARG A 171 15.55 28.03 0.12
N GLU A 172 14.53 27.25 0.43
CA GLU A 172 13.19 27.78 0.72
C GLU A 172 13.19 28.62 2.01
N TRP A 173 13.88 28.15 3.06
CA TRP A 173 14.07 28.89 4.30
C TRP A 173 14.74 30.25 4.07
N GLU A 174 15.91 30.26 3.41
CA GLU A 174 16.65 31.47 3.07
C GLU A 174 15.81 32.46 2.25
N TRP A 175 15.07 31.96 1.27
CA TRP A 175 14.21 32.76 0.43
C TRP A 175 13.09 33.43 1.25
N ARG A 176 12.41 32.70 2.14
CA ARG A 176 11.37 33.24 3.01
C ARG A 176 11.90 34.29 3.98
N VAL A 177 13.00 34.00 4.65
CA VAL A 177 13.67 34.95 5.54
C VAL A 177 14.02 36.24 4.82
N SER A 178 14.58 36.16 3.60
CA SER A 178 14.96 37.34 2.80
C SER A 178 13.75 38.20 2.40
N ARG A 179 12.57 37.61 2.35
CA ARG A 179 11.31 38.32 2.02
C ARG A 179 10.46 38.70 3.23
N GLY A 180 10.87 38.30 4.43
CA GLY A 180 10.07 38.51 5.66
C GLY A 180 8.79 37.68 5.69
N GLU A 181 8.77 36.53 4.99
CA GLU A 181 7.64 35.58 5.01
C GLU A 181 7.78 34.62 6.17
N SER A 182 6.62 34.06 6.65
CA SER A 182 6.62 33.07 7.73
C SER A 182 7.34 31.77 7.34
N THR A 183 8.14 31.25 8.27
CA THR A 183 8.83 29.96 8.19
C THR A 183 8.15 28.87 9.02
N ASP A 184 6.97 29.12 9.58
CA ASP A 184 6.27 28.21 10.52
C ASP A 184 6.09 26.80 9.96
N ASN A 185 5.82 26.68 8.67
CA ASN A 185 5.68 25.38 8.00
C ASN A 185 7.02 24.63 7.78
N LEU A 186 8.15 25.30 8.01
CA LEU A 186 9.50 24.73 7.91
C LEU A 186 10.16 24.57 9.29
N GLU A 187 9.43 24.90 10.38
CA GLU A 187 9.98 24.93 11.72
C GLU A 187 10.59 23.59 12.16
N ALA A 188 9.99 22.48 11.73
CA ALA A 188 10.52 21.13 11.98
C ALA A 188 11.92 20.90 11.40
N PHE A 189 12.34 21.75 10.44
CA PHE A 189 13.59 21.65 9.68
C PHE A 189 14.56 22.82 9.97
N ARG A 190 14.30 23.63 11.00
CA ARG A 190 15.15 24.78 11.38
C ARG A 190 16.61 24.39 11.53
N HIS A 191 16.89 23.23 12.14
CA HIS A 191 18.23 22.70 12.34
C HIS A 191 19.04 22.48 11.06
N LEU A 192 18.34 22.30 9.92
CA LEU A 192 19.01 22.20 8.61
C LEU A 192 19.46 23.57 8.08
N ALA A 193 18.70 24.63 8.36
CA ALA A 193 18.93 25.97 7.86
C ALA A 193 19.85 26.78 8.78
N GLU A 194 19.73 26.58 10.10
CA GLU A 194 20.51 27.25 11.15
C GLU A 194 21.29 26.17 11.94
N PRO A 195 22.41 25.64 11.39
CA PRO A 195 23.22 24.67 12.13
C PRO A 195 23.77 25.31 13.41
N ASP A 196 23.67 24.60 14.52
CA ASP A 196 24.20 25.03 15.81
C ASP A 196 25.68 25.46 15.68
N HIS A 197 26.00 26.65 16.15
CA HIS A 197 27.35 27.23 16.20
C HIS A 197 28.17 26.65 17.32
#